data_ac22ba826d65f78c819139663365c59a
#
_entry.id   ac22ba826d65f78c819139663365c59a
#
_cell.length_a   1.000
_cell.length_b   1.000
_cell.length_c   1.000
_cell.angle_alpha   90.00
_cell.angle_beta   90.00
_cell.angle_gamma   90.00
#
_symmetry.space_group_name_H-M   'P 1'
#
loop_
_entity.id
_entity.type
_entity.pdbx_description
1 polymer ?
#
loop_
_entity_poly.entity_id
_entity_poly.type
_entity_poly.pdbx_seq_one_letter_code
_entity_poly.pdbx_strand_id
1 'polypeptide(L)'
;MKILGVNISHDPSICVYEGGKIISFYNEERFVLAKGYNLDKTEILQSILQKINFKPDMVCYASFGRNSQYSDFSDEKIIKIIQDQLKNPPYFFNIKEHHLYHAVAAFYFSSFKEAIAIIVDGGGSCKFQIPYREIESIYFINNKSINPIYKHSTCYKTDRSLNFPTNTWAIQFYKKGFLNKFSNESRGGIDFLNACEAIGYPGKGMYAGKVMGLSSYAYTEKKFNLDYEKVKIAKEVQEKTFNETCRLLDSVKDKSNNIVLSGGYFLNCSNNFKYVKKYPKLNFFVDPVPHDAGTAIGAAVYYDNYKR
;
A
#
# COMPACT_ATOMS: atom_id res chain seq x y z
N MET A 1 24.23 -4.11 10.63
CA MET A 1 24.04 -4.76 9.32
C MET A 1 23.59 -3.70 8.31
N LYS A 2 24.12 -3.80 7.09
CA LYS A 2 23.79 -2.94 5.95
C LYS A 2 22.71 -3.61 5.11
N ILE A 3 21.52 -3.06 5.08
CA ILE A 3 20.38 -3.63 4.37
C ILE A 3 19.95 -2.69 3.25
N LEU A 4 19.69 -3.26 2.08
CA LEU A 4 19.08 -2.57 0.96
C LEU A 4 17.63 -3.06 0.83
N GLY A 5 16.64 -2.23 1.15
CA GLY A 5 15.25 -2.48 0.85
C GLY A 5 14.93 -2.04 -0.57
N VAL A 6 14.27 -2.88 -1.35
CA VAL A 6 13.96 -2.61 -2.77
C VAL A 6 12.51 -2.96 -3.04
N ASN A 7 11.70 -1.96 -3.38
CA ASN A 7 10.37 -2.18 -3.93
C ASN A 7 10.45 -2.34 -5.44
N ILE A 8 10.08 -3.53 -5.93
CA ILE A 8 10.05 -3.86 -7.36
C ILE A 8 8.62 -3.82 -7.94
N SER A 9 7.61 -3.41 -7.15
CA SER A 9 6.24 -3.24 -7.61
C SER A 9 6.02 -1.93 -8.38
N HIS A 10 4.79 -1.44 -8.49
CA HIS A 10 4.60 -0.08 -8.98
C HIS A 10 5.15 0.92 -7.93
N ASP A 11 5.52 2.12 -8.29
CA ASP A 11 6.28 3.08 -7.46
C ASP A 11 7.65 2.52 -7.00
N PRO A 12 8.54 2.05 -7.91
CA PRO A 12 9.83 1.49 -7.53
C PRO A 12 10.63 2.42 -6.63
N SER A 13 11.27 1.82 -5.63
CA SER A 13 12.00 2.59 -4.62
C SER A 13 13.11 1.78 -3.98
N ILE A 14 14.09 2.48 -3.42
CA ILE A 14 15.23 1.90 -2.73
C ILE A 14 15.41 2.59 -1.38
N CYS A 15 15.54 1.79 -0.32
CA CYS A 15 15.87 2.21 1.03
C CYS A 15 17.25 1.70 1.42
N VAL A 16 18.16 2.60 1.74
CA VAL A 16 19.45 2.27 2.36
C VAL A 16 19.26 2.32 3.88
N TYR A 17 19.46 1.18 4.52
CA TYR A 17 19.23 1.00 5.94
C TYR A 17 20.48 0.42 6.62
N GLU A 18 20.96 1.06 7.69
CA GLU A 18 22.15 0.61 8.40
C GLU A 18 22.02 0.92 9.92
N GLY A 19 22.36 -0.08 10.73
CA GLY A 19 22.41 0.10 12.20
C GLY A 19 21.09 0.54 12.83
N GLY A 20 19.95 0.06 12.34
CA GLY A 20 18.63 0.42 12.85
C GLY A 20 18.07 1.74 12.29
N LYS A 21 18.74 2.39 11.33
CA LYS A 21 18.37 3.70 10.79
C LYS A 21 18.28 3.72 9.28
N ILE A 22 17.32 4.47 8.76
CA ILE A 22 17.26 4.83 7.34
C ILE A 22 18.34 5.87 7.06
N ILE A 23 19.29 5.53 6.20
CA ILE A 23 20.37 6.42 5.76
C ILE A 23 19.90 7.27 4.57
N SER A 24 19.23 6.64 3.62
CA SER A 24 18.64 7.34 2.47
C SER A 24 17.48 6.54 1.88
N PHE A 25 16.60 7.25 1.21
CA PHE A 25 15.44 6.69 0.53
C PHE A 25 15.26 7.36 -0.84
N TYR A 26 15.07 6.54 -1.85
CA TYR A 26 14.96 6.96 -3.24
C TYR A 26 13.67 6.42 -3.84
N ASN A 27 12.83 7.31 -4.36
CA ASN A 27 11.59 6.98 -5.05
C ASN A 27 11.71 7.34 -6.53
N GLU A 28 11.18 6.50 -7.41
CA GLU A 28 11.15 6.66 -8.86
C GLU A 28 10.73 8.08 -9.30
N GLU A 29 9.63 8.59 -8.76
CA GLU A 29 9.09 9.91 -9.12
C GLU A 29 10.11 11.05 -9.02
N ARG A 30 11.10 10.92 -8.14
CA ARG A 30 12.17 11.92 -7.94
C ARG A 30 13.27 11.85 -9.01
N PHE A 31 13.37 10.72 -9.71
CA PHE A 31 14.36 10.53 -10.77
C PHE A 31 13.80 10.83 -12.14
N VAL A 32 12.56 10.47 -12.41
CA VAL A 32 11.92 10.67 -13.71
C VAL A 32 11.09 11.94 -13.79
N LEU A 33 10.86 12.64 -12.67
CA LEU A 33 10.07 13.87 -12.55
C LEU A 33 8.64 13.74 -13.14
N ALA A 34 8.13 12.51 -13.21
CA ALA A 34 6.81 12.19 -13.72
C ALA A 34 6.15 11.11 -12.87
N LYS A 35 4.89 11.33 -12.51
CA LYS A 35 4.09 10.36 -11.76
C LYS A 35 3.55 9.27 -12.68
N GLY A 36 3.71 8.01 -12.27
CA GLY A 36 3.16 6.86 -12.98
C GLY A 36 3.78 6.66 -14.36
N TYR A 37 5.03 6.98 -14.54
CA TYR A 37 5.74 6.79 -15.79
C TYR A 37 5.89 5.31 -16.14
N ASN A 38 5.63 4.94 -17.41
CA ASN A 38 5.71 3.57 -17.92
C ASN A 38 7.13 3.16 -18.35
N LEU A 39 8.18 3.72 -17.74
CA LEU A 39 9.53 3.25 -18.00
C LEU A 39 9.75 1.83 -17.48
N ASP A 40 10.70 1.15 -18.05
CA ASP A 40 11.20 -0.10 -17.51
C ASP A 40 11.71 0.15 -16.07
N LYS A 41 10.96 -0.40 -15.13
CA LYS A 41 11.24 -0.25 -13.68
C LYS A 41 12.65 -0.73 -13.33
N THR A 42 13.16 -1.65 -14.11
CA THR A 42 14.50 -2.20 -13.98
C THR A 42 15.55 -1.14 -14.27
N GLU A 43 15.39 -0.37 -15.34
CA GLU A 43 16.34 0.70 -15.69
C GLU A 43 16.41 1.78 -14.63
N ILE A 44 15.25 2.14 -14.05
CA ILE A 44 15.18 3.14 -12.98
C ILE A 44 15.89 2.62 -11.73
N LEU A 45 15.58 1.41 -11.28
CA LEU A 45 16.23 0.80 -10.12
C LEU A 45 17.75 0.68 -10.34
N GLN A 46 18.18 0.26 -11.54
CA GLN A 46 19.60 0.19 -11.89
C GLN A 46 20.29 1.57 -11.86
N SER A 47 19.60 2.60 -12.37
CA SER A 47 20.13 3.98 -12.35
C SER A 47 20.26 4.52 -10.93
N ILE A 48 19.31 4.20 -10.04
CA ILE A 48 19.40 4.54 -8.62
C ILE A 48 20.59 3.81 -7.99
N LEU A 49 20.72 2.51 -8.20
CA LEU A 49 21.79 1.69 -7.65
C LEU A 49 23.19 2.14 -8.09
N GLN A 50 23.35 2.60 -9.34
CA GLN A 50 24.62 3.15 -9.83
C GLN A 50 25.04 4.42 -9.08
N LYS A 51 24.08 5.21 -8.59
CA LYS A 51 24.35 6.44 -7.82
C LYS A 51 24.60 6.18 -6.34
N ILE A 52 24.17 5.01 -5.85
CA ILE A 52 24.35 4.63 -4.44
C ILE A 52 25.64 3.82 -4.31
N ASN A 53 26.68 4.44 -3.75
CA ASN A 53 27.90 3.71 -3.41
C ASN A 53 27.71 2.94 -2.10
N PHE A 54 26.90 1.85 -2.15
CA PHE A 54 26.52 1.07 -0.98
C PHE A 54 26.65 -0.43 -1.27
N LYS A 55 27.43 -1.11 -0.45
CA LYS A 55 27.55 -2.58 -0.52
C LYS A 55 26.72 -3.19 0.59
N PRO A 56 25.54 -3.77 0.28
CA PRO A 56 24.67 -4.37 1.29
C PRO A 56 25.19 -5.71 1.79
N ASP A 57 24.95 -6.01 3.06
CA ASP A 57 25.08 -7.37 3.63
C ASP A 57 23.86 -8.22 3.29
N MET A 58 22.69 -7.57 3.05
CA MET A 58 21.40 -8.18 2.75
C MET A 58 20.58 -7.28 1.84
N VAL A 59 19.88 -7.86 0.86
CA VAL A 59 18.87 -7.18 0.04
C VAL A 59 17.48 -7.72 0.37
N CYS A 60 16.53 -6.84 0.70
CA CYS A 60 15.16 -7.20 1.04
C CYS A 60 14.20 -6.67 -0.02
N TYR A 61 13.54 -7.56 -0.74
CA TYR A 61 12.63 -7.20 -1.82
C TYR A 61 11.18 -7.13 -1.34
N ALA A 62 10.48 -6.08 -1.76
CA ALA A 62 9.05 -5.92 -1.64
C ALA A 62 8.38 -5.99 -3.01
N SER A 63 7.26 -6.72 -3.12
CA SER A 63 6.39 -6.79 -4.29
C SER A 63 4.99 -7.20 -3.84
N PHE A 64 3.98 -6.95 -4.68
CA PHE A 64 2.65 -7.52 -4.51
C PHE A 64 2.44 -8.84 -5.29
N GLY A 65 3.50 -9.37 -5.92
CA GLY A 65 3.50 -10.62 -6.67
C GLY A 65 2.96 -10.46 -8.09
N ARG A 66 3.87 -10.33 -9.05
CA ARG A 66 3.54 -10.40 -10.47
C ARG A 66 3.71 -11.84 -10.94
N ASN A 67 2.67 -12.40 -11.51
CA ASN A 67 2.76 -13.69 -12.16
C ASN A 67 3.41 -13.49 -13.54
N SER A 68 4.44 -14.28 -13.85
CA SER A 68 5.19 -14.26 -15.12
C SER A 68 4.32 -14.51 -16.38
N GLN A 69 3.08 -14.99 -16.20
CA GLN A 69 2.17 -15.24 -17.30
C GLN A 69 1.58 -13.96 -17.94
N TYR A 70 1.69 -12.79 -17.29
CA TYR A 70 1.03 -11.55 -17.74
C TYR A 70 1.97 -10.37 -18.00
N SER A 71 3.28 -10.52 -17.83
CA SER A 71 4.25 -9.46 -18.14
C SER A 71 5.62 -10.05 -18.48
N ASP A 72 6.32 -9.42 -19.43
CA ASP A 72 7.72 -9.74 -19.77
C ASP A 72 8.70 -9.54 -18.58
N PHE A 73 8.21 -8.99 -17.47
CA PHE A 73 8.96 -8.65 -16.26
C PHE A 73 8.37 -9.36 -15.04
N SER A 74 8.73 -10.63 -14.85
CA SER A 74 8.45 -11.32 -13.59
C SER A 74 9.31 -10.75 -12.45
N ASP A 75 8.82 -10.87 -11.21
CA ASP A 75 9.60 -10.45 -10.03
C ASP A 75 10.99 -11.12 -10.00
N GLU A 76 11.09 -12.39 -10.39
CA GLU A 76 12.35 -13.12 -10.44
C GLU A 76 13.34 -12.53 -11.45
N LYS A 77 12.87 -12.08 -12.62
CA LYS A 77 13.71 -11.44 -13.64
C LYS A 77 14.27 -10.12 -13.11
N ILE A 78 13.45 -9.29 -12.48
CA ILE A 78 13.88 -8.02 -11.90
C ILE A 78 14.89 -8.26 -10.77
N ILE A 79 14.57 -9.20 -9.85
CA ILE A 79 15.47 -9.59 -8.76
C ILE A 79 16.82 -10.04 -9.33
N LYS A 80 16.83 -10.91 -10.34
CA LYS A 80 18.07 -11.37 -10.96
C LYS A 80 18.93 -10.22 -11.50
N ILE A 81 18.33 -9.30 -12.23
CA ILE A 81 19.06 -8.15 -12.81
C ILE A 81 19.68 -7.29 -11.69
N ILE A 82 18.94 -7.04 -10.60
CA ILE A 82 19.44 -6.26 -9.46
C ILE A 82 20.55 -7.02 -8.73
N GLN A 83 20.39 -8.33 -8.53
CA GLN A 83 21.37 -9.19 -7.89
C GLN A 83 22.68 -9.22 -8.68
N ASP A 84 22.63 -9.37 -10.00
CA ASP A 84 23.80 -9.36 -10.87
C ASP A 84 24.57 -8.02 -10.76
N GLN A 85 23.86 -6.89 -10.73
CA GLN A 85 24.45 -5.57 -10.55
C GLN A 85 25.14 -5.41 -9.18
N LEU A 86 24.54 -5.96 -8.12
CA LEU A 86 25.06 -5.92 -6.76
C LEU A 86 26.11 -7.01 -6.46
N LYS A 87 26.46 -7.86 -7.43
CA LYS A 87 27.38 -9.00 -7.29
C LYS A 87 26.85 -10.08 -6.34
N ASN A 88 25.56 -10.36 -6.44
CA ASN A 88 24.85 -11.45 -5.78
C ASN A 88 24.99 -11.49 -4.24
N PRO A 89 24.69 -10.40 -3.51
CA PRO A 89 24.59 -10.47 -2.05
C PRO A 89 23.44 -11.38 -1.62
N PRO A 90 23.43 -11.87 -0.38
CA PRO A 90 22.26 -12.56 0.18
C PRO A 90 21.00 -11.71 0.05
N TYR A 91 19.84 -12.35 -0.22
CA TYR A 91 18.59 -11.61 -0.31
C TYR A 91 17.42 -12.31 0.39
N PHE A 92 16.44 -11.51 0.79
CA PHE A 92 15.17 -11.93 1.37
C PHE A 92 14.01 -11.44 0.48
N PHE A 93 13.12 -12.35 0.11
CA PHE A 93 11.93 -12.03 -0.66
C PHE A 93 10.72 -12.84 -0.17
N ASN A 94 9.65 -12.17 0.19
CA ASN A 94 8.39 -12.81 0.52
C ASN A 94 7.21 -12.08 -0.13
N ILE A 95 6.71 -12.65 -1.21
CA ILE A 95 5.62 -12.14 -2.04
C ILE A 95 4.29 -11.96 -1.29
N LYS A 96 4.13 -12.60 -0.11
CA LYS A 96 2.88 -12.61 0.66
C LYS A 96 2.79 -11.48 1.70
N GLU A 97 3.79 -10.61 1.77
CA GLU A 97 3.96 -9.70 2.91
C GLU A 97 3.85 -8.21 2.54
N HIS A 98 3.18 -7.87 1.41
CA HIS A 98 3.06 -6.48 0.96
C HIS A 98 2.45 -5.57 2.03
N HIS A 99 1.25 -5.89 2.53
CA HIS A 99 0.61 -5.10 3.60
C HIS A 99 1.37 -5.14 4.93
N LEU A 100 2.11 -6.20 5.19
CA LEU A 100 2.99 -6.28 6.35
C LEU A 100 4.11 -5.23 6.26
N TYR A 101 4.69 -5.04 5.09
CA TYR A 101 5.74 -4.03 4.90
C TYR A 101 5.20 -2.60 5.07
N HIS A 102 3.98 -2.31 4.61
CA HIS A 102 3.30 -1.05 4.94
C HIS A 102 3.14 -0.86 6.45
N ALA A 103 2.68 -1.89 7.17
CA ALA A 103 2.49 -1.83 8.62
C ALA A 103 3.80 -1.57 9.35
N VAL A 104 4.88 -2.24 8.94
CA VAL A 104 6.21 -2.09 9.55
C VAL A 104 6.79 -0.71 9.28
N ALA A 105 6.67 -0.17 8.07
CA ALA A 105 7.14 1.18 7.73
C ALA A 105 6.43 2.23 8.58
N ALA A 106 5.10 2.19 8.66
CA ALA A 106 4.32 3.11 9.47
C ALA A 106 4.67 3.02 10.96
N PHE A 107 4.81 1.80 11.49
CA PHE A 107 5.18 1.59 12.88
C PHE A 107 6.58 2.12 13.21
N TYR A 108 7.55 1.88 12.33
CA TYR A 108 8.92 2.37 12.49
C TYR A 108 8.98 3.90 12.64
N PHE A 109 8.22 4.63 11.82
CA PHE A 109 8.19 6.09 11.87
C PHE A 109 7.37 6.65 13.05
N SER A 110 6.42 5.88 13.57
CA SER A 110 5.48 6.36 14.59
C SER A 110 6.12 6.60 15.96
N SER A 111 7.27 5.99 16.23
CA SER A 111 7.90 5.96 17.57
C SER A 111 7.03 5.34 18.66
N PHE A 112 5.93 4.68 18.34
CA PHE A 112 5.10 3.95 19.30
C PHE A 112 5.80 2.68 19.77
N LYS A 113 5.54 2.25 21.02
CA LYS A 113 6.01 0.96 21.54
C LYS A 113 5.16 -0.21 21.06
N GLU A 114 3.90 0.07 20.83
CA GLU A 114 2.90 -0.83 20.24
C GLU A 114 1.80 -0.04 19.55
N ALA A 115 1.17 -0.61 18.54
CA ALA A 115 0.09 0.02 17.80
C ALA A 115 -0.82 -1.02 17.12
N ILE A 116 -2.01 -0.58 16.73
CA ILE A 116 -2.80 -1.21 15.68
C ILE A 116 -2.40 -0.57 14.35
N ALA A 117 -1.92 -1.36 13.41
CA ALA A 117 -1.67 -0.94 12.06
C ALA A 117 -2.88 -1.26 11.18
N ILE A 118 -3.46 -0.23 10.57
CA ILE A 118 -4.56 -0.36 9.60
C ILE A 118 -3.99 -0.02 8.24
N ILE A 119 -4.05 -0.98 7.32
CA ILE A 119 -3.57 -0.86 5.96
C ILE A 119 -4.77 -0.91 5.02
N VAL A 120 -4.92 0.12 4.19
CA VAL A 120 -5.94 0.19 3.14
C VAL A 120 -5.27 0.61 1.84
N ASP A 121 -5.35 -0.26 0.84
CA ASP A 121 -4.61 -0.07 -0.40
C ASP A 121 -5.46 -0.36 -1.64
N GLY A 122 -4.92 -0.01 -2.82
CA GLY A 122 -5.50 -0.36 -4.12
C GLY A 122 -5.31 -1.82 -4.50
N GLY A 123 -4.32 -2.49 -3.92
CA GLY A 123 -4.08 -3.90 -4.11
C GLY A 123 -2.72 -4.37 -3.66
N GLY A 124 -2.68 -5.17 -2.61
CA GLY A 124 -1.49 -5.81 -2.07
C GLY A 124 -1.23 -7.18 -2.69
N SER A 125 -0.66 -8.09 -1.88
CA SER A 125 -0.25 -9.42 -2.33
C SER A 125 -1.36 -10.21 -3.02
N CYS A 126 -1.03 -10.77 -4.19
CA CYS A 126 -1.89 -11.74 -4.86
C CYS A 126 -1.82 -13.08 -4.14
N LYS A 127 -2.97 -13.69 -3.85
CA LYS A 127 -3.02 -15.08 -3.35
C LYS A 127 -3.10 -16.02 -4.55
N PHE A 128 -2.14 -16.94 -4.61
CA PHE A 128 -1.90 -17.88 -5.70
C PHE A 128 -3.14 -18.40 -6.44
N GLN A 129 -3.07 -18.44 -7.78
CA GLN A 129 -4.01 -19.06 -8.73
C GLN A 129 -5.45 -18.52 -8.68
N ILE A 130 -5.78 -17.66 -7.73
CA ILE A 130 -7.07 -17.01 -7.61
C ILE A 130 -6.81 -15.50 -7.73
N PRO A 131 -7.60 -14.76 -8.54
CA PRO A 131 -7.38 -13.33 -8.78
C PRO A 131 -7.75 -12.44 -7.57
N TYR A 132 -7.46 -12.92 -6.36
CA TYR A 132 -7.71 -12.17 -5.12
C TYR A 132 -6.49 -11.38 -4.72
N ARG A 133 -6.69 -10.08 -4.55
CA ARG A 133 -5.70 -9.16 -3.99
C ARG A 133 -6.10 -8.71 -2.61
N GLU A 134 -5.15 -8.64 -1.73
CA GLU A 134 -5.29 -8.04 -0.40
C GLU A 134 -5.57 -6.53 -0.57
N ILE A 135 -6.63 -6.03 0.08
CA ILE A 135 -7.06 -4.61 -0.01
C ILE A 135 -7.13 -3.93 1.35
N GLU A 136 -7.40 -4.67 2.42
CA GLU A 136 -7.42 -4.19 3.79
C GLU A 136 -6.72 -5.19 4.70
N SER A 137 -5.92 -4.69 5.63
CA SER A 137 -5.31 -5.54 6.66
C SER A 137 -5.20 -4.78 7.98
N ILE A 138 -5.36 -5.50 9.08
CA ILE A 138 -5.15 -4.99 10.43
C ILE A 138 -4.15 -5.89 11.13
N TYR A 139 -3.14 -5.27 11.75
CA TYR A 139 -2.15 -5.96 12.56
C TYR A 139 -2.07 -5.33 13.94
N PHE A 140 -1.83 -6.15 14.97
CA PHE A 140 -1.22 -5.67 16.20
C PHE A 140 0.29 -5.78 16.03
N ILE A 141 1.00 -4.68 16.24
CA ILE A 141 2.43 -4.59 16.04
C ILE A 141 3.13 -3.97 17.26
N ASN A 142 4.23 -4.56 17.65
CA ASN A 142 5.15 -4.03 18.67
C ASN A 142 6.60 -4.38 18.30
N ASN A 143 7.57 -3.97 19.10
CA ASN A 143 9.00 -4.20 18.82
C ASN A 143 9.43 -5.68 18.80
N LYS A 144 8.57 -6.62 19.18
CA LYS A 144 8.89 -8.06 19.26
C LYS A 144 8.07 -8.91 18.30
N SER A 145 6.88 -8.47 17.94
CA SER A 145 5.94 -9.30 17.18
C SER A 145 5.00 -8.47 16.30
N ILE A 146 4.54 -9.13 15.25
CA ILE A 146 3.50 -8.61 14.36
C ILE A 146 2.45 -9.70 14.21
N ASN A 147 1.25 -9.42 14.68
CA ASN A 147 0.15 -10.38 14.69
C ASN A 147 -0.99 -9.86 13.82
N PRO A 148 -1.34 -10.57 12.74
CA PRO A 148 -2.51 -10.20 11.95
C PRO A 148 -3.79 -10.38 12.78
N ILE A 149 -4.70 -9.41 12.67
CA ILE A 149 -6.03 -9.44 13.28
C ILE A 149 -7.08 -9.69 12.21
N TYR A 150 -6.93 -9.04 11.06
CA TYR A 150 -7.87 -9.08 9.97
C TYR A 150 -7.17 -8.92 8.63
N LYS A 151 -7.63 -9.66 7.63
CA LYS A 151 -7.22 -9.52 6.23
C LYS A 151 -8.42 -9.64 5.31
N HIS A 152 -8.59 -8.67 4.43
CA HIS A 152 -9.60 -8.68 3.38
C HIS A 152 -8.94 -8.74 2.01
N SER A 153 -9.34 -9.72 1.22
CA SER A 153 -8.92 -9.87 -0.16
C SER A 153 -10.14 -9.82 -1.08
N THR A 154 -10.04 -9.04 -2.14
CA THR A 154 -11.10 -8.94 -3.14
C THR A 154 -10.69 -9.52 -4.48
N CYS A 155 -11.68 -10.02 -5.21
CA CYS A 155 -11.51 -10.42 -6.60
C CYS A 155 -11.64 -9.19 -7.49
N TYR A 156 -10.56 -8.81 -8.13
CA TYR A 156 -10.53 -7.62 -8.99
C TYR A 156 -10.91 -7.97 -10.44
N LYS A 157 -11.90 -7.28 -10.99
CA LYS A 157 -12.35 -7.42 -12.40
C LYS A 157 -11.33 -6.89 -13.41
N THR A 158 -10.06 -7.26 -13.34
CA THR A 158 -9.11 -6.89 -14.40
C THR A 158 -9.07 -7.91 -15.52
N ASP A 159 -9.55 -9.11 -15.27
CA ASP A 159 -9.63 -10.16 -16.29
C ASP A 159 -11.08 -10.30 -16.76
N ARG A 160 -11.40 -9.70 -17.91
CA ARG A 160 -12.70 -9.79 -18.57
C ARG A 160 -13.03 -11.22 -19.03
N SER A 161 -12.06 -12.14 -19.01
CA SER A 161 -12.21 -13.54 -19.39
C SER A 161 -12.84 -14.41 -18.30
N LEU A 162 -12.87 -13.95 -17.05
CA LEU A 162 -13.46 -14.70 -15.95
C LEU A 162 -14.92 -14.29 -15.72
N ASN A 163 -15.84 -15.22 -15.88
CA ASN A 163 -17.25 -15.05 -15.51
C ASN A 163 -17.39 -15.01 -13.99
N PHE A 164 -17.28 -13.83 -13.41
CA PHE A 164 -17.57 -13.64 -11.99
C PHE A 164 -19.05 -13.48 -11.73
N PRO A 165 -19.54 -13.95 -10.56
CA PRO A 165 -20.91 -13.68 -10.13
C PRO A 165 -21.18 -12.18 -10.17
N THR A 166 -22.28 -11.78 -10.79
CA THR A 166 -22.73 -10.38 -10.83
C THR A 166 -23.23 -9.90 -9.47
N ASN A 167 -23.63 -10.83 -8.61
CA ASN A 167 -24.10 -10.54 -7.27
C ASN A 167 -22.95 -10.31 -6.30
N THR A 168 -23.09 -9.34 -5.42
CA THR A 168 -22.14 -9.11 -4.33
C THR A 168 -22.12 -10.29 -3.37
N TRP A 169 -20.95 -10.82 -3.07
CA TRP A 169 -20.76 -11.89 -2.13
C TRP A 169 -19.56 -11.63 -1.20
N ALA A 170 -19.60 -12.18 -0.02
CA ALA A 170 -18.48 -12.16 0.93
C ALA A 170 -18.48 -13.44 1.77
N ILE A 171 -17.29 -14.00 1.99
CA ILE A 171 -17.05 -15.14 2.87
C ILE A 171 -16.09 -14.69 3.95
N GLN A 172 -16.39 -15.00 5.20
CA GLN A 172 -15.53 -14.74 6.34
C GLN A 172 -15.24 -16.02 7.11
N PHE A 173 -14.00 -16.20 7.52
CA PHE A 173 -13.58 -17.34 8.33
C PHE A 173 -12.33 -17.05 9.14
N TYR A 174 -12.20 -17.70 10.29
CA TYR A 174 -10.97 -17.67 11.09
C TYR A 174 -9.96 -18.70 10.57
N LYS A 175 -8.75 -18.26 10.33
CA LYS A 175 -7.62 -19.14 9.95
C LYS A 175 -6.34 -18.59 10.55
N LYS A 176 -5.53 -19.48 11.16
CA LYS A 176 -4.27 -19.08 11.82
C LYS A 176 -4.44 -17.98 12.87
N GLY A 177 -5.56 -17.98 13.58
CA GLY A 177 -5.80 -17.03 14.69
C GLY A 177 -6.31 -15.63 14.30
N PHE A 178 -6.56 -15.38 13.02
CA PHE A 178 -7.12 -14.10 12.57
C PHE A 178 -8.27 -14.25 11.59
N LEU A 179 -9.09 -13.19 11.49
CA LEU A 179 -10.25 -13.14 10.60
C LEU A 179 -9.81 -12.88 9.16
N ASN A 180 -10.19 -13.77 8.26
CA ASN A 180 -10.04 -13.60 6.81
C ASN A 180 -11.38 -13.28 6.18
N LYS A 181 -11.42 -12.30 5.28
CA LYS A 181 -12.55 -11.99 4.42
C LYS A 181 -12.12 -12.11 2.95
N PHE A 182 -12.98 -12.77 2.15
CA PHE A 182 -12.90 -12.77 0.69
C PHE A 182 -14.21 -12.24 0.13
N SER A 183 -14.15 -11.38 -0.86
CA SER A 183 -15.34 -10.82 -1.49
C SER A 183 -15.07 -10.37 -2.92
N ASN A 184 -16.12 -9.94 -3.63
CA ASN A 184 -16.01 -9.17 -4.86
C ASN A 184 -16.36 -7.67 -4.64
N GLU A 185 -16.41 -7.22 -3.39
CA GLU A 185 -16.65 -5.83 -3.05
C GLU A 185 -15.44 -4.96 -3.38
N SER A 186 -15.69 -3.79 -3.98
CA SER A 186 -14.65 -2.76 -4.08
C SER A 186 -14.59 -1.96 -2.78
N ARG A 187 -13.38 -1.63 -2.33
CA ARG A 187 -13.14 -0.86 -1.11
C ARG A 187 -11.90 0.01 -1.22
N GLY A 188 -11.86 1.07 -0.43
CA GLY A 188 -10.69 1.91 -0.23
C GLY A 188 -10.09 2.44 -1.54
N GLY A 189 -8.86 2.05 -1.84
CA GLY A 189 -8.14 2.48 -3.05
C GLY A 189 -8.86 2.08 -4.35
N ILE A 190 -9.49 0.89 -4.39
CA ILE A 190 -10.24 0.42 -5.56
C ILE A 190 -11.45 1.32 -5.85
N ASP A 191 -12.13 1.82 -4.82
CA ASP A 191 -13.27 2.73 -5.01
C ASP A 191 -12.85 4.03 -5.67
N PHE A 192 -11.67 4.57 -5.31
CA PHE A 192 -11.11 5.73 -5.99
C PHE A 192 -10.71 5.44 -7.43
N LEU A 193 -10.20 4.22 -7.74
CA LEU A 193 -9.94 3.80 -9.12
C LEU A 193 -11.23 3.80 -9.95
N ASN A 194 -12.30 3.21 -9.41
CA ASN A 194 -13.60 3.17 -10.06
C ASN A 194 -14.20 4.58 -10.24
N ALA A 195 -14.05 5.46 -9.25
CA ALA A 195 -14.48 6.85 -9.35
C ALA A 195 -13.70 7.63 -10.41
N CYS A 196 -12.38 7.41 -10.54
CA CYS A 196 -11.60 7.99 -11.64
C CYS A 196 -12.15 7.60 -13.01
N GLU A 197 -12.49 6.32 -13.19
CA GLU A 197 -13.06 5.81 -14.44
C GLU A 197 -14.45 6.41 -14.70
N ALA A 198 -15.33 6.46 -13.69
CA ALA A 198 -16.67 7.04 -13.78
C ALA A 198 -16.67 8.54 -14.12
N ILE A 199 -15.67 9.27 -13.62
CA ILE A 199 -15.47 10.71 -13.91
C ILE A 199 -14.87 10.93 -15.30
N GLY A 200 -14.30 9.88 -15.94
CA GLY A 200 -13.68 9.95 -17.25
C GLY A 200 -12.20 10.39 -17.21
N TYR A 201 -11.52 10.20 -16.11
CA TYR A 201 -10.08 10.43 -16.06
C TYR A 201 -9.32 9.30 -16.79
N PRO A 202 -8.41 9.63 -17.71
CA PRO A 202 -7.57 8.63 -18.37
C PRO A 202 -6.53 8.08 -17.40
N GLY A 203 -6.28 6.79 -17.42
CA GLY A 203 -5.23 6.20 -16.58
C GLY A 203 -5.67 5.98 -15.13
N LYS A 204 -6.07 4.77 -14.85
CA LYS A 204 -6.57 4.28 -13.55
C LYS A 204 -5.65 4.71 -12.40
N GLY A 205 -6.22 5.28 -11.36
CA GLY A 205 -5.54 5.54 -10.08
C GLY A 205 -4.61 6.75 -10.01
N MET A 206 -3.96 7.16 -11.09
CA MET A 206 -3.08 8.35 -11.10
C MET A 206 -3.82 9.63 -10.73
N TYR A 207 -5.14 9.63 -10.90
CA TYR A 207 -6.00 10.79 -10.63
C TYR A 207 -6.79 10.68 -9.33
N ALA A 208 -6.57 9.67 -8.50
CA ALA A 208 -7.25 9.51 -7.21
C ALA A 208 -7.15 10.78 -6.33
N GLY A 209 -5.99 11.41 -6.30
CA GLY A 209 -5.80 12.69 -5.62
C GLY A 209 -6.64 13.84 -6.19
N LYS A 210 -6.92 13.85 -7.52
CA LYS A 210 -7.83 14.84 -8.13
C LYS A 210 -9.28 14.58 -7.76
N VAL A 211 -9.70 13.29 -7.69
CA VAL A 211 -11.04 12.91 -7.22
C VAL A 211 -11.23 13.34 -5.77
N MET A 212 -10.23 13.10 -4.91
CA MET A 212 -10.24 13.58 -3.53
C MET A 212 -10.38 15.11 -3.46
N GLY A 213 -9.60 15.84 -4.23
CA GLY A 213 -9.69 17.31 -4.30
C GLY A 213 -11.05 17.77 -4.82
N LEU A 214 -11.59 17.12 -5.86
CA LEU A 214 -12.89 17.44 -6.45
C LEU A 214 -14.04 17.29 -5.44
N SER A 215 -13.96 16.32 -4.54
CA SER A 215 -14.97 16.08 -3.50
C SER A 215 -15.18 17.29 -2.58
N SER A 216 -14.16 18.14 -2.38
CA SER A 216 -14.24 19.31 -1.51
C SER A 216 -15.24 20.36 -2.02
N TYR A 217 -15.47 20.43 -3.33
CA TYR A 217 -16.42 21.36 -3.91
C TYR A 217 -17.88 21.00 -3.62
N ALA A 218 -18.17 19.78 -3.19
CA ALA A 218 -19.51 19.38 -2.76
C ALA A 218 -19.93 20.00 -1.41
N TYR A 219 -18.99 20.54 -0.66
CA TYR A 219 -19.21 21.11 0.68
C TYR A 219 -19.07 22.65 0.70
N THR A 220 -18.98 23.30 -0.45
CA THR A 220 -18.88 24.75 -0.56
C THR A 220 -20.16 25.35 -1.12
N GLU A 221 -20.56 26.51 -0.61
CA GLU A 221 -21.66 27.31 -1.15
C GLU A 221 -21.25 28.09 -2.40
N LYS A 222 -19.96 28.25 -2.66
CA LYS A 222 -19.43 28.93 -3.83
C LYS A 222 -19.75 28.13 -5.10
N LYS A 223 -20.33 28.81 -6.08
CA LYS A 223 -20.56 28.24 -7.41
C LYS A 223 -19.29 28.36 -8.25
N PHE A 224 -18.83 27.21 -8.77
CA PHE A 224 -17.73 27.15 -9.72
C PHE A 224 -18.28 26.60 -11.06
N ASN A 225 -17.57 26.87 -12.14
CA ASN A 225 -17.90 26.25 -13.44
C ASN A 225 -17.39 24.81 -13.47
N LEU A 226 -18.10 23.90 -12.79
CA LEU A 226 -17.75 22.50 -12.62
C LEU A 226 -18.90 21.61 -13.07
N ASP A 227 -18.54 20.40 -13.51
CA ASP A 227 -19.48 19.31 -13.74
C ASP A 227 -19.91 18.73 -12.37
N TYR A 228 -21.10 19.11 -11.91
CA TYR A 228 -21.60 18.74 -10.59
C TYR A 228 -21.92 17.26 -10.45
N GLU A 229 -22.17 16.52 -11.53
CA GLU A 229 -22.30 15.06 -11.47
C GLU A 229 -20.97 14.39 -11.10
N LYS A 230 -19.86 14.90 -11.64
CA LYS A 230 -18.51 14.45 -11.26
C LYS A 230 -18.17 14.80 -9.81
N VAL A 231 -18.58 15.97 -9.35
CA VAL A 231 -18.43 16.39 -7.94
C VAL A 231 -19.20 15.46 -7.01
N LYS A 232 -20.43 15.06 -7.40
CA LYS A 232 -21.25 14.11 -6.66
C LYS A 232 -20.59 12.73 -6.53
N ILE A 233 -20.08 12.18 -7.64
CA ILE A 233 -19.33 10.91 -7.63
C ILE A 233 -18.12 11.00 -6.68
N ALA A 234 -17.36 12.10 -6.77
CA ALA A 234 -16.21 12.33 -5.91
C ALA A 234 -16.59 12.42 -4.42
N LYS A 235 -17.70 13.07 -4.09
CA LYS A 235 -18.25 13.13 -2.73
C LYS A 235 -18.65 11.74 -2.23
N GLU A 236 -19.40 10.99 -3.03
CA GLU A 236 -19.89 9.66 -2.65
C GLU A 236 -18.75 8.69 -2.33
N VAL A 237 -17.69 8.65 -3.16
CA VAL A 237 -16.52 7.81 -2.89
C VAL A 237 -15.77 8.25 -1.64
N GLN A 238 -15.66 9.56 -1.41
CA GLN A 238 -15.02 10.10 -0.23
C GLN A 238 -15.74 9.71 1.06
N GLU A 239 -17.07 9.80 1.08
CA GLU A 239 -17.91 9.43 2.21
C GLU A 239 -17.98 7.92 2.43
N LYS A 240 -18.13 7.15 1.35
CA LYS A 240 -18.12 5.68 1.40
C LYS A 240 -16.84 5.16 2.05
N THR A 241 -15.69 5.56 1.53
CA THR A 241 -14.39 5.07 2.01
C THR A 241 -14.06 5.55 3.42
N PHE A 242 -14.50 6.76 3.79
CA PHE A 242 -14.45 7.23 5.18
C PHE A 242 -15.21 6.29 6.12
N ASN A 243 -16.47 5.95 5.79
CA ASN A 243 -17.32 5.10 6.61
C ASN A 243 -16.78 3.67 6.69
N GLU A 244 -16.22 3.14 5.61
CA GLU A 244 -15.59 1.81 5.58
C GLU A 244 -14.39 1.74 6.52
N THR A 245 -13.50 2.72 6.47
CA THR A 245 -12.35 2.79 7.38
C THR A 245 -12.78 3.01 8.83
N CYS A 246 -13.86 3.78 9.09
CA CYS A 246 -14.42 3.89 10.43
C CYS A 246 -14.87 2.52 10.98
N ARG A 247 -15.43 1.63 10.16
CA ARG A 247 -15.79 0.26 10.60
C ARG A 247 -14.55 -0.56 11.00
N LEU A 248 -13.43 -0.39 10.28
CA LEU A 248 -12.17 -1.04 10.67
C LEU A 248 -11.67 -0.48 12.01
N LEU A 249 -11.68 0.84 12.19
CA LEU A 249 -11.31 1.50 13.45
C LEU A 249 -12.20 1.05 14.61
N ASP A 250 -13.53 1.02 14.43
CA ASP A 250 -14.48 0.59 15.45
C ASP A 250 -14.25 -0.86 15.88
N SER A 251 -13.77 -1.72 15.01
CA SER A 251 -13.48 -3.13 15.32
C SER A 251 -12.24 -3.34 16.20
N VAL A 252 -11.38 -2.32 16.33
CA VAL A 252 -10.07 -2.45 17.01
C VAL A 252 -9.74 -1.33 17.99
N LYS A 253 -10.55 -0.27 18.09
CA LYS A 253 -10.29 0.90 18.96
C LYS A 253 -10.08 0.56 20.45
N ASP A 254 -10.60 -0.58 20.91
CA ASP A 254 -10.44 -1.04 22.30
C ASP A 254 -9.19 -1.92 22.50
N LYS A 255 -8.42 -2.19 21.43
CA LYS A 255 -7.21 -3.03 21.48
C LYS A 255 -5.93 -2.25 21.72
N SER A 256 -5.87 -1.01 21.26
CA SER A 256 -4.77 -0.05 21.50
C SER A 256 -5.24 1.37 21.22
N ASN A 257 -4.74 2.33 21.99
CA ASN A 257 -4.95 3.75 21.70
C ASN A 257 -4.05 4.28 20.57
N ASN A 258 -3.01 3.55 20.18
CA ASN A 258 -2.09 3.96 19.13
C ASN A 258 -2.47 3.29 17.82
N ILE A 259 -2.74 4.10 16.81
CA ILE A 259 -3.15 3.66 15.47
C ILE A 259 -2.15 4.18 14.44
N VAL A 260 -1.56 3.29 13.66
CA VAL A 260 -0.76 3.67 12.50
C VAL A 260 -1.54 3.36 11.22
N LEU A 261 -1.51 4.28 10.27
CA LEU A 261 -2.28 4.22 9.01
C LEU A 261 -1.30 4.20 7.82
N SER A 262 -1.39 3.20 6.94
CA SER A 262 -0.59 3.08 5.72
C SER A 262 -1.34 2.36 4.60
N GLY A 263 -0.77 2.33 3.40
CA GLY A 263 -1.42 1.96 2.15
C GLY A 263 -1.81 3.22 1.37
N GLY A 264 -1.84 3.12 0.05
CA GLY A 264 -2.06 4.26 -0.86
C GLY A 264 -3.32 5.09 -0.58
N TYR A 265 -4.35 4.48 0.00
CA TYR A 265 -5.56 5.17 0.43
C TYR A 265 -5.29 6.28 1.46
N PHE A 266 -4.33 6.11 2.36
CA PHE A 266 -4.04 7.09 3.41
C PHE A 266 -3.23 8.31 2.94
N LEU A 267 -2.97 8.45 1.64
CA LEU A 267 -2.68 9.75 1.02
C LEU A 267 -3.88 10.72 1.10
N ASN A 268 -5.07 10.22 1.46
CA ASN A 268 -6.29 11.00 1.64
C ASN A 268 -6.27 11.81 2.95
N CYS A 269 -5.59 12.94 2.93
CA CYS A 269 -5.44 13.82 4.10
C CYS A 269 -6.78 14.32 4.65
N SER A 270 -7.80 14.50 3.79
CA SER A 270 -9.14 14.92 4.21
C SER A 270 -9.82 13.88 5.12
N ASN A 271 -9.76 12.60 4.75
CA ASN A 271 -10.32 11.54 5.59
C ASN A 271 -9.45 11.29 6.82
N ASN A 272 -8.12 11.35 6.71
CA ASN A 272 -7.22 11.23 7.85
C ASN A 272 -7.55 12.26 8.95
N PHE A 273 -7.79 13.52 8.57
CA PHE A 273 -8.20 14.57 9.51
C PHE A 273 -9.56 14.27 10.17
N LYS A 274 -10.53 13.75 9.40
CA LYS A 274 -11.84 13.37 9.95
C LYS A 274 -11.75 12.23 10.96
N TYR A 275 -10.82 11.25 10.78
CA TYR A 275 -10.60 10.19 11.77
C TYR A 275 -10.11 10.76 13.09
N VAL A 276 -9.12 11.64 13.06
CA VAL A 276 -8.62 12.31 14.28
C VAL A 276 -9.74 13.03 15.03
N LYS A 277 -10.61 13.73 14.32
CA LYS A 277 -11.76 14.41 14.94
C LYS A 277 -12.82 13.44 15.51
N LYS A 278 -13.07 12.35 14.81
CA LYS A 278 -14.11 11.37 15.20
C LYS A 278 -13.67 10.50 16.40
N TYR A 279 -12.37 10.24 16.51
CA TYR A 279 -11.82 9.37 17.55
C TYR A 279 -10.78 10.11 18.42
N PRO A 280 -11.21 11.11 19.22
CA PRO A 280 -10.29 11.99 19.95
C PRO A 280 -9.47 11.31 21.04
N LYS A 281 -9.81 10.07 21.41
CA LYS A 281 -9.06 9.26 22.38
C LYS A 281 -7.97 8.40 21.75
N LEU A 282 -7.91 8.33 20.42
CA LEU A 282 -6.91 7.56 19.69
C LEU A 282 -5.75 8.47 19.24
N ASN A 283 -4.55 7.95 19.34
CA ASN A 283 -3.34 8.58 18.84
C ASN A 283 -3.08 8.07 17.42
N PHE A 284 -3.28 8.94 16.44
CA PHE A 284 -3.06 8.57 15.03
C PHE A 284 -1.67 8.96 14.57
N PHE A 285 -1.04 8.05 13.86
CA PHE A 285 0.14 8.33 13.05
C PHE A 285 -0.11 7.86 11.62
N VAL A 286 0.04 8.74 10.65
CA VAL A 286 -0.05 8.42 9.22
C VAL A 286 1.38 8.26 8.70
N ASP A 287 1.63 7.15 8.02
CA ASP A 287 2.90 6.87 7.37
C ASP A 287 3.30 8.04 6.44
N PRO A 288 4.52 8.57 6.53
CA PRO A 288 4.99 9.62 5.64
C PRO A 288 5.15 9.16 4.18
N VAL A 289 5.26 7.85 3.94
CA VAL A 289 5.34 7.24 2.60
C VAL A 289 4.30 6.11 2.49
N PRO A 290 2.99 6.43 2.56
CA PRO A 290 1.96 5.41 2.75
C PRO A 290 1.68 4.57 1.49
N HIS A 291 2.15 4.98 0.29
CA HIS A 291 2.02 4.22 -0.95
C HIS A 291 3.13 3.17 -1.10
N ASP A 292 3.07 2.37 -2.16
CA ASP A 292 3.95 1.19 -2.36
C ASP A 292 5.45 1.48 -2.23
N ALA A 293 5.91 2.70 -2.55
CA ALA A 293 7.31 3.05 -2.35
C ALA A 293 7.77 2.84 -0.90
N GLY A 294 6.91 3.07 0.09
CA GLY A 294 7.23 2.83 1.51
C GLY A 294 7.51 1.37 1.85
N THR A 295 7.08 0.42 1.03
CA THR A 295 7.32 -1.00 1.27
C THR A 295 8.79 -1.39 1.21
N ALA A 296 9.64 -0.64 0.48
CA ALA A 296 11.09 -0.83 0.53
C ALA A 296 11.65 -0.59 1.94
N ILE A 297 11.15 0.45 2.61
CA ILE A 297 11.49 0.74 4.01
C ILE A 297 11.00 -0.39 4.91
N GLY A 298 9.72 -0.77 4.74
CA GLY A 298 9.12 -1.84 5.52
C GLY A 298 9.85 -3.18 5.39
N ALA A 299 10.29 -3.55 4.19
CA ALA A 299 11.03 -4.78 3.95
C ALA A 299 12.38 -4.81 4.67
N ALA A 300 13.15 -3.71 4.61
CA ALA A 300 14.43 -3.59 5.29
C ALA A 300 14.27 -3.66 6.82
N VAL A 301 13.36 -2.88 7.38
CA VAL A 301 13.07 -2.83 8.83
C VAL A 301 12.51 -4.17 9.31
N TYR A 302 11.61 -4.80 8.54
CA TYR A 302 11.05 -6.11 8.87
C TYR A 302 12.12 -7.17 9.01
N TYR A 303 13.04 -7.22 8.06
CA TYR A 303 14.11 -8.21 8.10
C TYR A 303 14.99 -7.98 9.34
N ASP A 304 15.43 -6.76 9.62
CA ASP A 304 16.30 -6.46 10.76
C ASP A 304 15.64 -6.75 12.11
N ASN A 305 14.37 -6.37 12.30
CA ASN A 305 13.71 -6.41 13.60
C ASN A 305 12.97 -7.72 13.90
N TYR A 306 12.52 -8.45 12.86
CA TYR A 306 11.58 -9.57 13.06
C TYR A 306 12.01 -10.88 12.37
N LYS A 307 13.05 -10.87 11.52
CA LYS A 307 13.48 -12.06 10.78
C LYS A 307 14.91 -12.47 11.05
N ARG A 308 15.77 -11.56 11.43
CA ARG A 308 17.16 -11.80 11.84
C ARG A 308 17.34 -12.41 13.25
#